data_24481a4d61772c6360bc2f83f8023aec
#
_entry.id   24481a4d61772c6360bc2f83f8023aec
#
_cell.length_a   1.000
_cell.length_b   1.000
_cell.length_c   1.000
_cell.angle_alpha   90.00
_cell.angle_beta   90.00
_cell.angle_gamma   90.00
#
_symmetry.space_group_name_H-M   'P 1'
#
loop_
_entity.id
_entity.type
_entity.pdbx_description
1 polymer ?
#
loop_
_entity_poly.entity_id
_entity_poly.type
_entity_poly.pdbx_seq_one_letter_code
_entity_poly.pdbx_strand_id
1 'polypeptide(L)'
;MLFLTEVLGAEVVDVRQRRSGRVKDVAVRIQEPYPVVTGLVVSRRRELLIPWASVRAIAGREVALRVTREEVERLPVAPDEVWLARDVLDKQILDLDGRRVVRVNDLQLTEVGSELLLVAADIGIRGILRRLGLEGVGKAAARLFGRNLPMVLVAWNVVSPLDPQAVQAASAGDELRLRISGKRIAKLHPADIADIVEELGAKDRRAVFESLEEEVAADTLEEMELEDQVSVIEHMDSERASEILEEMPPDEVADILAEIPEARAQEILGLMEREERDDVQELLAFREDTAGGLMTTEFVAVSEDLTAQQCIDELRRMEPNAESVYYVFVVDGQEHLKGVLSLRDLIVASPDKPIREFMIRNVVTVRPEASAHEVAAVLSKYNLLAVPVVDQEHHLLGIVTVDDALDEVLPDSVKRKLPRIS
;
A
#
# COMPACT_ATOMS: atom_id res chain seq x y z
N MET A 1 -26.01 -13.84 -17.50
CA MET A 1 -24.87 -12.93 -17.33
C MET A 1 -25.21 -11.62 -17.99
N LEU A 2 -25.30 -10.56 -17.25
CA LEU A 2 -25.77 -9.24 -17.72
C LEU A 2 -24.71 -8.20 -17.37
N PHE A 3 -24.45 -7.25 -18.25
CA PHE A 3 -23.53 -6.16 -17.96
C PHE A 3 -24.30 -4.83 -17.75
N LEU A 4 -23.77 -3.96 -16.91
CA LEU A 4 -24.40 -2.67 -16.62
C LEU A 4 -24.66 -1.88 -17.91
N THR A 5 -23.70 -1.85 -18.84
CA THR A 5 -23.83 -1.11 -20.11
C THR A 5 -24.92 -1.71 -21.04
N GLU A 6 -25.32 -2.96 -20.85
CA GLU A 6 -26.45 -3.56 -21.57
C GLU A 6 -27.80 -3.11 -21.01
N VAL A 7 -27.84 -2.74 -19.72
CA VAL A 7 -29.02 -2.23 -19.01
C VAL A 7 -29.19 -0.73 -19.23
N LEU A 8 -28.10 0.01 -19.26
CA LEU A 8 -28.12 1.47 -19.45
C LEU A 8 -28.73 1.83 -20.82
N GLY A 9 -29.65 2.80 -20.81
CA GLY A 9 -30.38 3.25 -21.98
C GLY A 9 -31.49 2.31 -22.45
N ALA A 10 -31.70 1.14 -21.81
CA ALA A 10 -32.79 0.22 -22.09
C ALA A 10 -34.15 0.90 -21.91
N GLU A 11 -35.09 0.58 -22.78
CA GLU A 11 -36.46 1.11 -22.70
C GLU A 11 -37.28 0.35 -21.68
N VAL A 12 -37.93 1.06 -20.77
CA VAL A 12 -38.77 0.45 -19.71
C VAL A 12 -40.24 0.45 -20.19
N VAL A 13 -40.82 -0.76 -20.21
CA VAL A 13 -42.20 -0.96 -20.59
C VAL A 13 -43.02 -1.59 -19.46
N ASP A 14 -44.25 -1.08 -19.26
CA ASP A 14 -45.16 -1.60 -18.25
C ASP A 14 -45.87 -2.90 -18.73
N VAL A 15 -46.65 -3.54 -17.86
CA VAL A 15 -47.44 -4.73 -18.20
C VAL A 15 -48.42 -4.53 -19.34
N ARG A 16 -48.76 -3.28 -19.66
CA ARG A 16 -49.64 -2.90 -20.78
C ARG A 16 -48.86 -2.44 -22.03
N GLN A 17 -47.56 -2.75 -22.07
CA GLN A 17 -46.65 -2.35 -23.17
C GLN A 17 -46.53 -0.83 -23.36
N ARG A 18 -46.82 -0.03 -22.35
CA ARG A 18 -46.65 1.44 -22.41
C ARG A 18 -45.24 1.81 -21.95
N ARG A 19 -44.61 2.71 -22.68
CA ARG A 19 -43.26 3.22 -22.37
C ARG A 19 -43.26 4.02 -21.06
N SER A 20 -42.39 3.65 -20.16
CA SER A 20 -42.24 4.26 -18.82
C SER A 20 -40.97 5.12 -18.68
N GLY A 21 -40.06 5.08 -19.66
CA GLY A 21 -38.82 5.84 -19.71
C GLY A 21 -37.63 5.01 -20.16
N ARG A 22 -36.42 5.48 -19.89
CA ARG A 22 -35.19 4.73 -20.17
C ARG A 22 -34.37 4.62 -18.89
N VAL A 23 -33.69 3.48 -18.72
CA VAL A 23 -32.78 3.25 -17.60
C VAL A 23 -31.62 4.23 -17.73
N LYS A 24 -31.40 5.04 -16.67
CA LYS A 24 -30.31 5.98 -16.53
C LYS A 24 -29.18 5.39 -15.67
N ASP A 25 -29.56 4.65 -14.62
CA ASP A 25 -28.64 4.06 -13.66
C ASP A 25 -29.25 2.83 -12.97
N VAL A 26 -28.45 2.11 -12.21
CA VAL A 26 -28.84 0.98 -11.38
C VAL A 26 -28.44 1.27 -9.96
N ALA A 27 -29.40 1.28 -9.03
CA ALA A 27 -29.15 1.49 -7.62
C ALA A 27 -28.87 0.14 -6.94
N VAL A 28 -27.85 0.13 -6.08
CA VAL A 28 -27.42 -1.04 -5.29
C VAL A 28 -27.29 -0.67 -3.82
N ARG A 29 -27.54 -1.63 -2.96
CA ARG A 29 -27.20 -1.57 -1.55
C ARG A 29 -25.93 -2.38 -1.34
N ILE A 30 -24.92 -1.74 -0.72
CA ILE A 30 -23.67 -2.41 -0.37
C ILE A 30 -23.91 -3.39 0.76
N GLN A 31 -23.61 -4.65 0.52
CA GLN A 31 -23.60 -5.72 1.51
C GLN A 31 -22.58 -6.79 1.14
N GLU A 32 -22.08 -7.54 2.12
CA GLU A 32 -21.17 -8.66 1.90
C GLU A 32 -21.93 -9.96 1.60
N PRO A 33 -21.42 -10.84 0.74
CA PRO A 33 -20.22 -10.68 -0.06
C PRO A 33 -20.43 -9.91 -1.37
N TYR A 34 -21.67 -9.68 -1.80
CA TYR A 34 -22.00 -9.00 -3.05
C TYR A 34 -23.13 -7.97 -2.87
N PRO A 35 -22.98 -6.75 -3.43
CA PRO A 35 -24.06 -5.76 -3.40
C PRO A 35 -25.30 -6.25 -4.16
N VAL A 36 -26.46 -5.90 -3.62
CA VAL A 36 -27.77 -6.25 -4.17
C VAL A 36 -28.39 -5.06 -4.90
N VAL A 37 -28.90 -5.31 -6.11
CA VAL A 37 -29.64 -4.30 -6.86
C VAL A 37 -31.00 -4.05 -6.17
N THR A 38 -31.22 -2.80 -5.75
CA THR A 38 -32.44 -2.36 -5.09
C THR A 38 -33.46 -1.83 -6.11
N GLY A 39 -32.97 -1.27 -7.24
CA GLY A 39 -33.86 -0.76 -8.26
C GLY A 39 -33.15 -0.18 -9.48
N LEU A 40 -33.96 0.28 -10.42
CA LEU A 40 -33.52 0.95 -11.64
C LEU A 40 -33.90 2.43 -11.58
N VAL A 41 -32.92 3.29 -11.82
CA VAL A 41 -33.15 4.73 -11.97
C VAL A 41 -33.54 5.02 -13.42
N VAL A 42 -34.75 5.51 -13.61
CA VAL A 42 -35.34 5.74 -14.93
C VAL A 42 -35.50 7.22 -15.19
N SER A 43 -34.96 7.68 -16.31
CA SER A 43 -35.08 9.07 -16.76
C SER A 43 -36.35 9.28 -17.57
N ARG A 44 -37.08 10.34 -17.17
CA ARG A 44 -38.26 10.86 -17.93
C ARG A 44 -38.34 12.38 -17.78
N ARG A 45 -39.45 12.94 -17.24
CA ARG A 45 -39.57 14.34 -16.80
C ARG A 45 -38.92 14.61 -15.45
N ARG A 46 -38.85 13.55 -14.60
CA ARG A 46 -38.10 13.47 -13.33
C ARG A 46 -37.50 12.09 -13.25
N GLU A 47 -36.42 11.96 -12.47
CA GLU A 47 -35.83 10.67 -12.17
C GLU A 47 -36.78 9.90 -11.26
N LEU A 48 -36.94 8.60 -11.57
CA LEU A 48 -37.84 7.70 -10.88
C LEU A 48 -37.04 6.43 -10.54
N LEU A 49 -37.02 6.06 -9.26
CA LEU A 49 -36.47 4.78 -8.84
C LEU A 49 -37.60 3.72 -8.94
N ILE A 50 -37.40 2.70 -9.76
CA ILE A 50 -38.28 1.54 -9.90
C ILE A 50 -37.68 0.40 -9.11
N PRO A 51 -38.35 -0.09 -8.03
CA PRO A 51 -37.86 -1.20 -7.23
C PRO A 51 -37.59 -2.44 -8.08
N TRP A 52 -36.51 -3.16 -7.78
CA TRP A 52 -36.16 -4.40 -8.51
C TRP A 52 -37.28 -5.43 -8.52
N ALA A 53 -38.00 -5.56 -7.40
CA ALA A 53 -39.17 -6.47 -7.30
C ALA A 53 -40.25 -6.21 -8.35
N SER A 54 -40.34 -4.98 -8.89
CA SER A 54 -41.27 -4.60 -9.96
C SER A 54 -40.78 -4.95 -11.35
N VAL A 55 -39.51 -5.37 -11.49
CA VAL A 55 -38.92 -5.82 -12.78
C VAL A 55 -39.31 -7.26 -13.04
N ARG A 56 -39.82 -7.55 -14.23
CA ARG A 56 -40.19 -8.90 -14.69
C ARG A 56 -39.01 -9.57 -15.38
N ALA A 57 -38.37 -8.85 -16.29
CA ALA A 57 -37.26 -9.38 -17.10
C ALA A 57 -36.51 -8.21 -17.76
N ILE A 58 -35.23 -8.45 -18.05
CA ILE A 58 -34.41 -7.62 -18.91
C ILE A 58 -34.06 -8.46 -20.14
N ALA A 59 -34.45 -8.01 -21.33
CA ALA A 59 -34.20 -8.69 -22.59
C ALA A 59 -33.66 -7.72 -23.63
N GLY A 60 -32.39 -7.83 -23.97
CA GLY A 60 -31.72 -6.91 -24.87
C GLY A 60 -31.77 -5.47 -24.36
N ARG A 61 -32.37 -4.55 -25.11
CA ARG A 61 -32.53 -3.15 -24.73
C ARG A 61 -33.92 -2.80 -24.18
N GLU A 62 -34.60 -3.76 -23.61
CA GLU A 62 -35.94 -3.60 -23.03
C GLU A 62 -36.00 -4.17 -21.62
N VAL A 63 -36.58 -3.41 -20.71
CA VAL A 63 -36.91 -3.81 -19.34
C VAL A 63 -38.43 -3.89 -19.20
N ALA A 64 -38.96 -5.09 -18.98
CA ALA A 64 -40.38 -5.32 -18.76
C ALA A 64 -40.73 -5.29 -17.26
N LEU A 65 -41.75 -4.52 -16.90
CA LEU A 65 -42.26 -4.46 -15.53
C LEU A 65 -43.38 -5.48 -15.29
N ARG A 66 -43.57 -5.85 -14.03
CA ARG A 66 -44.65 -6.70 -13.52
C ARG A 66 -45.92 -5.91 -13.23
N VAL A 67 -45.82 -4.60 -13.13
CA VAL A 67 -46.83 -3.69 -12.67
C VAL A 67 -47.12 -2.64 -13.73
N THR A 68 -48.24 -1.94 -13.62
CA THR A 68 -48.55 -0.77 -14.46
C THR A 68 -47.69 0.40 -14.05
N ARG A 69 -47.52 1.34 -14.94
CA ARG A 69 -46.79 2.55 -14.69
C ARG A 69 -47.33 3.38 -13.52
N GLU A 70 -48.64 3.34 -13.31
CA GLU A 70 -49.30 4.04 -12.23
C GLU A 70 -49.03 3.42 -10.85
N GLU A 71 -48.73 2.13 -10.83
CA GLU A 71 -48.48 1.32 -9.62
C GLU A 71 -47.03 1.34 -9.16
N VAL A 72 -46.09 1.89 -9.99
CA VAL A 72 -44.70 1.98 -9.63
C VAL A 72 -44.54 2.87 -8.40
N GLU A 73 -44.09 2.30 -7.31
CA GLU A 73 -43.75 3.05 -6.10
C GLU A 73 -42.57 4.00 -6.38
N ARG A 74 -42.72 5.24 -5.88
CA ARG A 74 -41.67 6.24 -5.88
C ARG A 74 -40.97 6.19 -4.54
N LEU A 75 -39.90 5.42 -4.45
CA LEU A 75 -39.08 5.37 -3.25
C LEU A 75 -38.06 6.51 -3.29
N PRO A 76 -37.82 7.23 -2.17
CA PRO A 76 -36.63 8.04 -2.04
C PRO A 76 -35.40 7.13 -2.08
N VAL A 77 -34.32 7.60 -2.67
CA VAL A 77 -33.03 6.92 -2.60
C VAL A 77 -32.61 6.84 -1.14
N ALA A 78 -32.34 5.63 -0.63
CA ALA A 78 -31.86 5.47 0.72
C ALA A 78 -30.40 6.01 0.82
N PRO A 79 -30.00 6.56 1.98
CA PRO A 79 -28.68 7.17 2.12
C PRO A 79 -27.51 6.19 1.90
N ASP A 80 -27.75 4.89 2.00
CA ASP A 80 -26.79 3.79 1.80
C ASP A 80 -26.83 3.16 0.40
N GLU A 81 -27.57 3.74 -0.55
CA GLU A 81 -27.64 3.26 -1.94
C GLU A 81 -26.63 3.95 -2.82
N VAL A 82 -25.90 3.15 -3.61
CA VAL A 82 -24.89 3.57 -4.58
C VAL A 82 -25.48 3.42 -5.99
N TRP A 83 -25.19 4.38 -6.88
CA TRP A 83 -25.61 4.33 -8.27
C TRP A 83 -24.44 3.90 -9.15
N LEU A 84 -24.56 2.73 -9.74
CA LEU A 84 -23.44 2.07 -10.41
C LEU A 84 -22.82 2.85 -11.56
N ALA A 85 -23.64 3.52 -12.39
CA ALA A 85 -23.10 4.30 -13.50
C ALA A 85 -22.49 5.63 -13.05
N ARG A 86 -23.08 6.27 -12.04
CA ARG A 86 -22.58 7.55 -11.52
C ARG A 86 -21.35 7.37 -10.62
N ASP A 87 -21.41 6.36 -9.75
CA ASP A 87 -20.54 6.28 -8.59
C ASP A 87 -19.41 5.24 -8.74
N VAL A 88 -19.54 4.28 -9.67
CA VAL A 88 -18.60 3.16 -9.82
C VAL A 88 -18.00 3.06 -11.24
N LEU A 89 -18.83 3.23 -12.27
CA LEU A 89 -18.37 3.13 -13.65
C LEU A 89 -17.36 4.24 -13.97
N ASP A 90 -16.27 3.92 -14.65
CA ASP A 90 -15.13 4.82 -14.96
C ASP A 90 -14.28 5.26 -13.76
N LYS A 91 -14.62 4.83 -12.55
CA LYS A 91 -13.82 5.10 -11.37
C LYS A 91 -12.68 4.08 -11.22
N GLN A 92 -11.66 4.48 -10.48
CA GLN A 92 -10.62 3.58 -10.05
C GLN A 92 -11.10 2.80 -8.82
N ILE A 93 -10.78 1.51 -8.78
CA ILE A 93 -11.04 0.62 -7.65
C ILE A 93 -9.76 -0.14 -7.33
N LEU A 94 -9.62 -0.55 -6.08
CA LEU A 94 -8.52 -1.39 -5.65
C LEU A 94 -8.89 -2.87 -5.85
N ASP A 95 -8.10 -3.56 -6.64
CA ASP A 95 -8.11 -5.01 -6.80
C ASP A 95 -7.17 -5.62 -5.75
N LEU A 96 -7.71 -6.04 -4.61
CA LEU A 96 -6.94 -6.61 -3.49
C LEU A 96 -6.33 -7.98 -3.81
N ASP A 97 -6.86 -8.72 -4.78
CA ASP A 97 -6.31 -10.01 -5.21
C ASP A 97 -5.15 -9.82 -6.20
N GLY A 98 -5.30 -8.87 -7.13
CA GLY A 98 -4.25 -8.46 -8.06
C GLY A 98 -3.34 -7.35 -7.55
N ARG A 99 -3.57 -6.86 -6.34
CA ARG A 99 -2.76 -5.84 -5.64
C ARG A 99 -2.42 -4.64 -6.53
N ARG A 100 -3.45 -4.05 -7.14
CA ARG A 100 -3.29 -2.94 -8.09
C ARG A 100 -4.54 -2.08 -8.17
N VAL A 101 -4.35 -0.84 -8.56
CA VAL A 101 -5.44 0.08 -8.89
C VAL A 101 -5.89 -0.14 -10.33
N VAL A 102 -7.19 -0.33 -10.53
CA VAL A 102 -7.75 -0.61 -11.85
C VAL A 102 -8.97 0.26 -12.14
N ARG A 103 -9.16 0.65 -13.40
CA ARG A 103 -10.35 1.39 -13.82
C ARG A 103 -11.50 0.45 -14.16
N VAL A 104 -12.68 0.73 -13.63
CA VAL A 104 -13.91 0.00 -13.94
C VAL A 104 -14.42 0.41 -15.32
N ASN A 105 -14.33 -0.50 -16.30
CA ASN A 105 -14.81 -0.27 -17.67
C ASN A 105 -16.26 -0.73 -17.88
N ASP A 106 -16.73 -1.73 -17.12
CA ASP A 106 -18.11 -2.20 -17.06
C ASP A 106 -18.33 -3.00 -15.75
N LEU A 107 -19.56 -3.31 -15.42
CA LEU A 107 -19.93 -4.04 -14.22
C LEU A 107 -20.79 -5.27 -14.57
N GLN A 108 -20.44 -6.42 -13.99
CA GLN A 108 -21.16 -7.66 -14.22
C GLN A 108 -22.22 -7.88 -13.14
N LEU A 109 -23.44 -8.07 -13.61
CA LEU A 109 -24.61 -8.39 -12.79
C LEU A 109 -25.04 -9.84 -13.02
N THR A 110 -25.46 -10.53 -11.96
CA THR A 110 -25.94 -11.91 -12.04
C THR A 110 -27.20 -12.09 -11.21
N GLU A 111 -28.22 -12.72 -11.78
CA GLU A 111 -29.46 -13.04 -11.10
C GLU A 111 -29.26 -14.33 -10.27
N VAL A 112 -29.58 -14.26 -8.99
CA VAL A 112 -29.52 -15.36 -8.03
C VAL A 112 -30.87 -15.41 -7.30
N GLY A 113 -31.68 -16.39 -7.60
CA GLY A 113 -33.06 -16.45 -7.09
C GLY A 113 -33.90 -15.29 -7.62
N SER A 114 -34.38 -14.43 -6.73
CA SER A 114 -35.16 -13.23 -7.06
C SER A 114 -34.35 -11.94 -7.03
N GLU A 115 -33.07 -12.02 -6.67
CA GLU A 115 -32.19 -10.85 -6.50
C GLU A 115 -31.22 -10.74 -7.68
N LEU A 116 -30.84 -9.51 -8.02
CA LEU A 116 -29.78 -9.22 -8.98
C LEU A 116 -28.58 -8.68 -8.17
N LEU A 117 -27.45 -9.37 -8.31
CA LEU A 117 -26.22 -9.10 -7.57
C LEU A 117 -25.16 -8.48 -8.48
N LEU A 118 -24.37 -7.55 -7.94
CA LEU A 118 -23.14 -7.08 -8.54
C LEU A 118 -22.01 -8.05 -8.17
N VAL A 119 -21.49 -8.81 -9.15
CA VAL A 119 -20.55 -9.91 -8.89
C VAL A 119 -19.13 -9.63 -9.33
N ALA A 120 -18.90 -8.75 -10.31
CA ALA A 120 -17.55 -8.43 -10.78
C ALA A 120 -17.47 -7.07 -11.49
N ALA A 121 -16.27 -6.51 -11.54
CA ALA A 121 -15.90 -5.38 -12.37
C ALA A 121 -15.11 -5.87 -13.61
N ASP A 122 -15.49 -5.41 -14.81
CA ASP A 122 -14.73 -5.64 -16.05
C ASP A 122 -13.73 -4.48 -16.22
N ILE A 123 -12.45 -4.80 -16.09
CA ILE A 123 -11.33 -3.85 -16.23
C ILE A 123 -10.65 -3.95 -17.61
N GLY A 124 -11.12 -4.88 -18.45
CA GLY A 124 -10.54 -5.17 -19.77
C GLY A 124 -11.04 -4.23 -20.88
N ILE A 125 -10.27 -4.17 -21.97
CA ILE A 125 -10.60 -3.41 -23.20
C ILE A 125 -11.98 -3.81 -23.76
N ARG A 126 -12.39 -5.05 -23.52
CA ARG A 126 -13.68 -5.56 -23.98
C ARG A 126 -14.86 -4.82 -23.35
N GLY A 127 -14.76 -4.41 -22.07
CA GLY A 127 -15.75 -3.58 -21.39
C GLY A 127 -15.91 -2.25 -22.09
N ILE A 128 -14.81 -1.58 -22.44
CA ILE A 128 -14.82 -0.33 -23.20
C ILE A 128 -15.50 -0.48 -24.57
N LEU A 129 -15.16 -1.52 -25.31
CA LEU A 129 -15.74 -1.80 -26.62
C LEU A 129 -17.26 -2.08 -26.56
N ARG A 130 -17.70 -2.79 -25.52
CA ARG A 130 -19.14 -3.03 -25.26
C ARG A 130 -19.87 -1.73 -25.02
N ARG A 131 -19.31 -0.88 -24.20
CA ARG A 131 -19.86 0.44 -23.89
C ARG A 131 -19.97 1.35 -25.12
N LEU A 132 -19.00 1.29 -26.02
CA LEU A 132 -19.02 2.03 -27.30
C LEU A 132 -19.92 1.37 -28.38
N GLY A 133 -20.52 0.21 -28.09
CA GLY A 133 -21.29 -0.57 -29.06
C GLY A 133 -20.43 -1.22 -30.15
N LEU A 134 -19.12 -1.27 -29.95
CA LEU A 134 -18.12 -1.77 -30.92
C LEU A 134 -17.59 -3.17 -30.59
N GLU A 135 -18.17 -3.87 -29.63
CA GLU A 135 -17.70 -5.20 -29.20
C GLU A 135 -17.66 -6.21 -30.36
N GLY A 136 -18.66 -6.19 -31.22
CA GLY A 136 -18.71 -7.05 -32.40
C GLY A 136 -17.60 -6.76 -33.41
N VAL A 137 -17.31 -5.50 -33.65
CA VAL A 137 -16.23 -5.04 -34.53
C VAL A 137 -14.87 -5.39 -33.93
N GLY A 138 -14.70 -5.16 -32.63
CA GLY A 138 -13.46 -5.49 -31.91
C GLY A 138 -13.16 -6.98 -31.93
N LYS A 139 -14.17 -7.86 -31.72
CA LYS A 139 -14.03 -9.31 -31.83
C LYS A 139 -13.68 -9.76 -33.25
N ALA A 140 -14.28 -9.14 -34.28
CA ALA A 140 -13.98 -9.47 -35.69
C ALA A 140 -12.54 -9.05 -36.04
N ALA A 141 -12.11 -7.85 -35.64
CA ALA A 141 -10.75 -7.38 -35.85
C ALA A 141 -9.72 -8.25 -35.12
N ALA A 142 -9.94 -8.60 -33.87
CA ALA A 142 -9.03 -9.45 -33.11
C ALA A 142 -8.86 -10.84 -33.75
N ARG A 143 -9.95 -11.43 -34.28
CA ARG A 143 -9.90 -12.72 -35.00
C ARG A 143 -9.08 -12.62 -36.29
N LEU A 144 -9.15 -11.51 -37.03
CA LEU A 144 -8.34 -11.27 -38.23
C LEU A 144 -6.83 -11.29 -37.93
N PHE A 145 -6.41 -10.87 -36.71
CA PHE A 145 -5.02 -10.89 -36.24
C PHE A 145 -4.67 -12.13 -35.41
N GLY A 146 -5.53 -13.18 -35.42
CA GLY A 146 -5.28 -14.40 -34.65
C GLY A 146 -5.29 -14.23 -33.14
N ARG A 147 -5.86 -13.14 -32.61
CA ARG A 147 -5.93 -12.82 -31.19
C ARG A 147 -7.37 -12.86 -30.69
N ASN A 148 -7.54 -13.33 -29.45
CA ASN A 148 -8.81 -13.19 -28.75
C ASN A 148 -8.75 -11.93 -27.88
N LEU A 149 -9.87 -11.20 -27.76
CA LEU A 149 -10.03 -10.12 -26.79
C LEU A 149 -10.37 -10.77 -25.43
N PRO A 150 -9.44 -10.81 -24.47
CA PRO A 150 -9.71 -11.38 -23.16
C PRO A 150 -10.75 -10.52 -22.42
N MET A 151 -11.61 -11.17 -21.66
CA MET A 151 -12.44 -10.52 -20.66
C MET A 151 -11.65 -10.60 -19.35
N VAL A 152 -11.37 -9.46 -18.75
CA VAL A 152 -10.62 -9.36 -17.49
C VAL A 152 -11.61 -8.89 -16.43
N LEU A 153 -12.00 -9.82 -15.55
CA LEU A 153 -12.96 -9.57 -14.47
C LEU A 153 -12.25 -9.66 -13.14
N VAL A 154 -12.50 -8.67 -12.30
CA VAL A 154 -12.15 -8.68 -10.87
C VAL A 154 -13.43 -8.97 -10.09
N ALA A 155 -13.41 -10.00 -9.26
CA ALA A 155 -14.56 -10.38 -8.48
C ALA A 155 -14.87 -9.32 -7.40
N TRP A 156 -16.15 -8.95 -7.24
CA TRP A 156 -16.50 -7.83 -6.34
C TRP A 156 -16.15 -8.07 -4.87
N ASN A 157 -16.10 -9.31 -4.43
CA ASN A 157 -15.73 -9.66 -3.05
C ASN A 157 -14.25 -9.42 -2.71
N VAL A 158 -13.39 -9.26 -3.71
CA VAL A 158 -11.97 -8.87 -3.55
C VAL A 158 -11.72 -7.40 -3.90
N VAL A 159 -12.75 -6.69 -4.34
CA VAL A 159 -12.76 -5.22 -4.47
C VAL A 159 -13.02 -4.62 -3.09
N SER A 160 -12.28 -3.59 -2.70
CA SER A 160 -12.59 -2.88 -1.46
C SER A 160 -13.99 -2.27 -1.54
N PRO A 161 -14.92 -2.63 -0.64
CA PRO A 161 -16.27 -2.09 -0.68
C PRO A 161 -16.25 -0.59 -0.48
N LEU A 162 -17.09 0.11 -1.23
CA LEU A 162 -17.36 1.52 -0.99
C LEU A 162 -17.96 1.68 0.42
N ASP A 163 -17.34 2.51 1.26
CA ASP A 163 -17.89 2.82 2.59
C ASP A 163 -19.21 3.58 2.40
N PRO A 164 -20.32 3.10 2.99
CA PRO A 164 -21.63 3.78 2.93
C PRO A 164 -21.58 5.23 3.46
N GLN A 165 -20.67 5.53 4.40
CA GLN A 165 -20.49 6.89 4.93
C GLN A 165 -19.79 7.83 3.93
N ALA A 166 -18.92 7.29 3.07
CA ALA A 166 -18.30 8.05 1.98
C ALA A 166 -19.32 8.43 0.90
N VAL A 167 -20.34 7.59 0.69
CA VAL A 167 -21.47 7.87 -0.24
C VAL A 167 -22.29 9.06 0.21
N GLN A 168 -22.50 9.24 1.52
CA GLN A 168 -23.23 10.41 2.06
C GLN A 168 -22.48 11.72 1.88
N ALA A 169 -21.15 11.72 2.01
CA ALA A 169 -20.31 12.89 1.76
C ALA A 169 -20.29 13.29 0.29
N ALA A 170 -20.32 12.32 -0.63
CA ALA A 170 -20.34 12.55 -2.08
C ALA A 170 -21.64 13.21 -2.57
N SER A 171 -22.76 12.99 -1.86
CA SER A 171 -24.04 13.64 -2.15
C SER A 171 -24.02 15.17 -1.98
N ALA A 172 -22.95 15.72 -1.38
CA ALA A 172 -22.72 17.15 -1.19
C ALA A 172 -21.85 17.80 -2.29
N GLY A 173 -21.55 17.10 -3.39
CA GLY A 173 -20.84 17.67 -4.56
C GLY A 173 -19.34 17.39 -4.59
N ASP A 174 -18.82 16.60 -3.70
CA ASP A 174 -17.43 16.10 -3.75
C ASP A 174 -17.36 14.77 -4.51
N GLU A 175 -16.25 14.53 -5.23
CA GLU A 175 -16.04 13.24 -5.94
C GLU A 175 -16.11 12.09 -4.96
N LEU A 176 -16.77 10.98 -5.38
CA LEU A 176 -16.87 9.77 -4.61
C LEU A 176 -15.46 9.21 -4.37
N ARG A 177 -14.94 9.45 -3.16
CA ARG A 177 -13.65 8.91 -2.77
C ARG A 177 -13.86 7.46 -2.35
N LEU A 178 -13.13 6.57 -2.97
CA LEU A 178 -12.89 5.24 -2.45
C LEU A 178 -12.18 5.38 -1.10
N ARG A 179 -12.94 5.40 -0.01
CA ARG A 179 -12.36 5.13 1.30
C ARG A 179 -12.06 3.64 1.34
N ILE A 180 -10.84 3.32 0.99
CA ILE A 180 -10.28 2.00 1.23
C ILE A 180 -10.41 1.78 2.74
N SER A 181 -11.09 0.70 3.15
CA SER A 181 -11.14 0.36 4.56
C SER A 181 -9.70 0.05 5.01
N GLY A 182 -9.05 0.95 5.76
CA GLY A 182 -7.69 0.79 6.25
C GLY A 182 -7.46 -0.57 6.92
N LYS A 183 -8.49 -1.13 7.57
CA LYS A 183 -8.46 -2.49 8.15
C LYS A 183 -8.24 -3.63 7.16
N ARG A 184 -8.48 -3.45 5.87
CA ARG A 184 -8.24 -4.50 4.86
C ARG A 184 -6.87 -4.35 4.22
N ILE A 185 -6.43 -3.12 3.99
CA ILE A 185 -5.08 -2.83 3.51
C ILE A 185 -4.05 -3.19 4.56
N ALA A 186 -4.24 -2.82 5.82
CA ALA A 186 -3.36 -3.16 6.94
C ALA A 186 -3.14 -4.67 7.18
N LYS A 187 -3.80 -5.54 6.41
CA LYS A 187 -3.56 -6.99 6.42
C LYS A 187 -2.69 -7.48 5.27
N LEU A 188 -2.38 -6.63 4.33
CA LEU A 188 -1.45 -6.92 3.24
C LEU A 188 -0.03 -6.78 3.76
N HIS A 189 0.93 -7.37 3.06
CA HIS A 189 2.34 -7.12 3.33
C HIS A 189 2.68 -5.65 3.02
N PRO A 190 3.52 -4.96 3.79
CA PRO A 190 3.90 -3.57 3.55
C PRO A 190 4.32 -3.28 2.11
N ALA A 191 5.15 -4.12 1.49
CA ALA A 191 5.54 -4.02 0.09
C ALA A 191 4.36 -4.04 -0.90
N ASP A 192 3.31 -4.84 -0.61
CA ASP A 192 2.10 -4.86 -1.44
C ASP A 192 1.26 -3.59 -1.26
N ILE A 193 1.30 -3.00 -0.06
CA ILE A 193 0.64 -1.71 0.21
C ILE A 193 1.38 -0.60 -0.54
N ALA A 194 2.71 -0.61 -0.52
CA ALA A 194 3.57 0.33 -1.24
C ALA A 194 3.26 0.34 -2.73
N ASP A 195 3.29 -0.82 -3.41
CA ASP A 195 2.92 -0.98 -4.83
C ASP A 195 1.57 -0.34 -5.15
N ILE A 196 0.57 -0.54 -4.28
CA ILE A 196 -0.77 0.02 -4.44
C ILE A 196 -0.75 1.54 -4.30
N VAL A 197 -0.08 2.03 -3.27
CA VAL A 197 -0.07 3.45 -2.89
C VAL A 197 0.69 4.29 -3.92
N GLU A 198 1.75 3.77 -4.51
CA GLU A 198 2.51 4.41 -5.59
C GLU A 198 1.65 4.64 -6.85
N GLU A 199 0.70 3.73 -7.16
CA GLU A 199 -0.24 3.90 -8.27
C GLU A 199 -1.34 4.95 -7.99
N LEU A 200 -1.50 5.40 -6.73
CA LEU A 200 -2.52 6.39 -6.33
C LEU A 200 -2.06 7.83 -6.59
N GLY A 201 -3.02 8.72 -6.84
CA GLY A 201 -2.77 10.16 -6.82
C GLY A 201 -2.47 10.67 -5.39
N ALA A 202 -1.70 11.75 -5.24
CA ALA A 202 -1.21 12.30 -3.97
C ALA A 202 -2.29 12.44 -2.87
N LYS A 203 -3.53 12.80 -3.24
CA LYS A 203 -4.64 12.95 -2.30
C LYS A 203 -5.13 11.62 -1.72
N ASP A 204 -5.21 10.57 -2.56
CA ASP A 204 -5.69 9.26 -2.16
C ASP A 204 -4.58 8.50 -1.41
N ARG A 205 -3.33 8.70 -1.81
CA ARG A 205 -2.12 8.22 -1.13
C ARG A 205 -2.10 8.70 0.32
N ARG A 206 -2.22 10.01 0.54
CA ARG A 206 -2.31 10.61 1.88
C ARG A 206 -3.44 10.00 2.71
N ALA A 207 -4.64 9.82 2.14
CA ALA A 207 -5.77 9.26 2.86
C ALA A 207 -5.55 7.80 3.31
N VAL A 208 -4.75 7.03 2.56
CA VAL A 208 -4.32 5.68 2.98
C VAL A 208 -3.43 5.78 4.20
N PHE A 209 -2.35 6.57 4.16
CA PHE A 209 -1.42 6.73 5.27
C PHE A 209 -2.08 7.29 6.54
N GLU A 210 -3.07 8.20 6.41
CA GLU A 210 -3.88 8.68 7.54
C GLU A 210 -4.77 7.59 8.17
N SER A 211 -4.97 6.45 7.50
CA SER A 211 -5.83 5.35 7.94
C SER A 211 -5.08 4.13 8.46
N LEU A 212 -3.77 4.03 8.24
CA LEU A 212 -2.91 2.96 8.73
C LEU A 212 -2.51 3.18 10.18
N GLU A 213 -2.21 2.11 10.91
CA GLU A 213 -1.52 2.16 12.20
C GLU A 213 -0.06 2.58 11.95
N GLU A 214 0.59 3.18 12.92
CA GLU A 214 1.92 3.84 12.78
C GLU A 214 2.96 2.87 12.25
N GLU A 215 3.14 1.73 12.89
CA GLU A 215 4.05 0.64 12.50
C GLU A 215 3.83 0.20 11.04
N VAL A 216 2.56 -0.06 10.63
CA VAL A 216 2.25 -0.48 9.25
C VAL A 216 2.48 0.65 8.25
N ALA A 217 2.31 1.90 8.66
CA ALA A 217 2.58 3.06 7.81
C ALA A 217 4.08 3.25 7.61
N ALA A 218 4.88 3.08 8.66
CA ALA A 218 6.34 3.11 8.63
C ALA A 218 6.88 2.01 7.70
N ASP A 219 6.56 0.74 7.96
CA ASP A 219 6.94 -0.39 7.11
C ASP A 219 6.56 -0.18 5.63
N THR A 220 5.35 0.39 5.39
CA THR A 220 4.89 0.69 4.01
C THR A 220 5.71 1.79 3.37
N LEU A 221 6.09 2.82 4.14
CA LEU A 221 6.88 3.94 3.66
C LEU A 221 8.28 3.48 3.26
N GLU A 222 8.94 2.64 4.07
CA GLU A 222 10.24 2.04 3.81
C GLU A 222 10.30 1.27 2.47
N GLU A 223 9.22 0.60 2.10
CA GLU A 223 9.13 -0.16 0.85
C GLU A 223 8.89 0.71 -0.40
N MET A 224 8.67 2.03 -0.24
CA MET A 224 8.41 2.96 -1.34
C MET A 224 9.71 3.57 -1.88
N GLU A 225 9.67 4.05 -3.14
CA GLU A 225 10.76 4.86 -3.71
C GLU A 225 10.88 6.19 -2.95
N LEU A 226 12.09 6.67 -2.68
CA LEU A 226 12.37 7.89 -1.90
C LEU A 226 11.56 9.12 -2.38
N GLU A 227 11.41 9.31 -3.70
CA GLU A 227 10.62 10.42 -4.28
C GLU A 227 9.14 10.36 -3.82
N ASP A 228 8.58 9.15 -3.70
CA ASP A 228 7.21 8.94 -3.24
C ASP A 228 7.09 9.06 -1.72
N GLN A 229 8.09 8.60 -0.95
CA GLN A 229 8.19 8.79 0.50
C GLN A 229 8.18 10.29 0.84
N VAL A 230 9.07 11.06 0.21
CA VAL A 230 9.17 12.53 0.35
C VAL A 230 7.82 13.19 0.04
N SER A 231 7.17 12.79 -1.06
CA SER A 231 5.86 13.33 -1.44
C SER A 231 4.77 13.06 -0.40
N VAL A 232 4.81 11.92 0.28
CA VAL A 232 3.87 11.58 1.37
C VAL A 232 4.11 12.46 2.59
N ILE A 233 5.35 12.51 3.06
CA ILE A 233 5.74 13.24 4.29
C ILE A 233 5.59 14.75 4.14
N GLU A 234 5.95 15.32 2.98
CA GLU A 234 5.81 16.77 2.73
C GLU A 234 4.35 17.26 2.85
N HIS A 235 3.39 16.42 2.46
CA HIS A 235 1.97 16.79 2.40
C HIS A 235 1.13 16.28 3.58
N MET A 236 1.71 15.53 4.50
CA MET A 236 1.05 14.98 5.69
C MET A 236 1.01 16.03 6.82
N ASP A 237 0.16 15.84 7.82
CA ASP A 237 0.19 16.61 9.06
C ASP A 237 1.51 16.37 9.82
N SER A 238 2.09 17.40 10.46
CA SER A 238 3.41 17.29 11.09
C SER A 238 3.44 16.32 12.26
N GLU A 239 2.38 16.30 13.08
CA GLU A 239 2.26 15.36 14.21
C GLU A 239 2.22 13.93 13.68
N ARG A 240 1.40 13.68 12.63
CA ARG A 240 1.28 12.36 12.02
C ARG A 240 2.56 11.91 11.30
N ALA A 241 3.26 12.83 10.64
CA ALA A 241 4.55 12.54 10.00
C ALA A 241 5.60 12.15 11.05
N SER A 242 5.67 12.86 12.19
CA SER A 242 6.56 12.54 13.30
C SER A 242 6.29 11.14 13.86
N GLU A 243 5.01 10.82 14.18
CA GLU A 243 4.61 9.50 14.70
C GLU A 243 5.01 8.34 13.78
N ILE A 244 4.89 8.50 12.46
CA ILE A 244 5.26 7.45 11.50
C ILE A 244 6.80 7.35 11.39
N LEU A 245 7.50 8.47 11.31
CA LEU A 245 8.95 8.48 11.16
C LEU A 245 9.68 7.97 12.40
N GLU A 246 9.09 8.07 13.59
CA GLU A 246 9.63 7.50 14.83
C GLU A 246 9.64 5.95 14.84
N GLU A 247 8.80 5.32 14.02
CA GLU A 247 8.76 3.86 13.86
C GLU A 247 9.70 3.35 12.74
N MET A 248 10.37 4.27 12.01
CA MET A 248 11.28 3.94 10.91
C MET A 248 12.75 3.93 11.36
N PRO A 249 13.65 3.18 10.68
CA PRO A 249 15.09 3.27 10.90
C PRO A 249 15.59 4.72 10.75
N PRO A 250 16.49 5.19 11.64
CA PRO A 250 16.94 6.59 11.66
C PRO A 250 17.63 7.07 10.38
N ASP A 251 18.31 6.20 9.65
CA ASP A 251 18.94 6.47 8.37
C ASP A 251 17.90 6.73 7.25
N GLU A 252 16.88 5.91 7.14
CA GLU A 252 15.76 6.12 6.20
C GLU A 252 15.04 7.45 6.50
N VAL A 253 14.87 7.78 7.80
CA VAL A 253 14.30 9.07 8.22
C VAL A 253 15.20 10.24 7.82
N ALA A 254 16.51 10.09 7.99
CA ALA A 254 17.47 11.12 7.61
C ALA A 254 17.42 11.40 6.09
N ASP A 255 17.34 10.37 5.25
CA ASP A 255 17.23 10.49 3.81
C ASP A 255 15.96 11.23 3.38
N ILE A 256 14.81 10.89 3.96
CA ILE A 256 13.55 11.60 3.69
C ILE A 256 13.64 13.07 4.12
N LEU A 257 14.18 13.35 5.32
CA LEU A 257 14.26 14.69 5.86
C LEU A 257 15.30 15.57 5.12
N ALA A 258 16.32 14.98 4.51
CA ALA A 258 17.29 15.69 3.68
C ALA A 258 16.65 16.24 2.38
N GLU A 259 15.68 15.53 1.81
CA GLU A 259 15.01 15.87 0.55
C GLU A 259 13.83 16.85 0.70
N ILE A 260 13.29 17.05 1.92
CA ILE A 260 12.18 17.98 2.15
C ILE A 260 12.70 19.38 2.52
N PRO A 261 11.87 20.47 2.41
CA PRO A 261 12.27 21.81 2.80
C PRO A 261 12.72 21.88 4.28
N GLU A 262 13.88 22.51 4.54
CA GLU A 262 14.51 22.58 5.87
C GLU A 262 13.55 23.04 7.00
N ALA A 263 12.67 24.01 6.71
CA ALA A 263 11.69 24.46 7.70
C ALA A 263 10.69 23.34 8.08
N ARG A 264 10.35 22.48 7.13
CA ARG A 264 9.46 21.34 7.33
C ARG A 264 10.17 20.23 8.10
N ALA A 265 11.40 19.91 7.73
CA ALA A 265 12.23 18.94 8.45
C ALA A 265 12.40 19.33 9.92
N GLN A 266 12.73 20.59 10.20
CA GLN A 266 12.86 21.11 11.57
C GLN A 266 11.54 21.08 12.36
N GLU A 267 10.40 21.29 11.71
CA GLU A 267 9.08 21.18 12.34
C GLU A 267 8.81 19.75 12.79
N ILE A 268 9.05 18.76 11.90
CA ILE A 268 8.86 17.33 12.19
C ILE A 268 9.84 16.88 13.28
N LEU A 269 11.14 17.13 13.14
CA LEU A 269 12.15 16.81 14.15
C LEU A 269 11.83 17.42 15.54
N GLY A 270 11.20 18.61 15.55
CA GLY A 270 10.79 19.26 16.81
C GLY A 270 9.65 18.54 17.53
N LEU A 271 8.91 17.67 16.85
CA LEU A 271 7.80 16.87 17.39
C LEU A 271 8.25 15.47 17.82
N MET A 272 9.34 14.95 17.25
CA MET A 272 9.89 13.63 17.57
C MET A 272 10.34 13.52 19.01
N GLU A 273 10.27 12.31 19.57
CA GLU A 273 10.89 11.99 20.86
C GLU A 273 12.40 12.30 20.83
N ARG A 274 12.98 12.49 22.01
CA ARG A 274 14.34 13.05 22.08
C ARG A 274 15.40 12.08 21.56
N GLU A 275 15.24 10.80 21.82
CA GLU A 275 16.21 9.76 21.49
C GLU A 275 16.29 9.59 19.97
N GLU A 276 15.17 9.36 19.33
CA GLU A 276 15.02 9.21 17.88
C GLU A 276 15.47 10.47 17.13
N ARG A 277 15.06 11.66 17.61
CA ARG A 277 15.50 12.91 17.01
C ARG A 277 17.01 13.09 17.07
N ASP A 278 17.65 12.81 18.23
CA ASP A 278 19.09 13.01 18.42
C ASP A 278 19.86 12.08 17.45
N ASP A 279 19.39 10.82 17.22
CA ASP A 279 19.95 9.87 16.25
C ASP A 279 19.83 10.36 14.80
N VAL A 280 18.65 10.78 14.39
CA VAL A 280 18.43 11.34 13.04
C VAL A 280 19.27 12.60 12.81
N GLN A 281 19.39 13.48 13.80
CA GLN A 281 20.24 14.68 13.70
C GLN A 281 21.73 14.35 13.57
N GLU A 282 22.20 13.29 14.19
CA GLU A 282 23.57 12.81 14.04
C GLU A 282 23.83 12.34 12.60
N LEU A 283 22.88 11.58 12.02
CA LEU A 283 22.99 11.06 10.65
C LEU A 283 22.93 12.18 9.60
N LEU A 284 22.06 13.16 9.76
CA LEU A 284 21.96 14.34 8.89
C LEU A 284 23.25 15.19 8.84
N ALA A 285 24.19 14.98 9.78
CA ALA A 285 25.48 15.68 9.75
C ALA A 285 26.49 15.07 8.77
N PHE A 286 26.25 13.84 8.29
CA PHE A 286 27.09 13.14 7.32
C PHE A 286 26.62 13.41 5.89
N ARG A 287 27.45 13.06 4.92
CA ARG A 287 27.09 13.15 3.50
C ARG A 287 26.41 11.84 3.09
N GLU A 288 25.33 11.94 2.36
CA GLU A 288 24.54 10.80 1.88
C GLU A 288 25.35 9.71 1.17
N ASP A 289 26.35 10.09 0.34
CA ASP A 289 27.19 9.18 -0.44
C ASP A 289 28.34 8.52 0.34
N THR A 290 28.33 8.59 1.66
CA THR A 290 29.38 8.08 2.55
C THR A 290 28.85 7.03 3.54
N ALA A 291 29.76 6.26 4.15
CA ALA A 291 29.42 5.30 5.18
C ALA A 291 28.66 5.92 6.36
N GLY A 292 28.96 7.17 6.68
CA GLY A 292 28.24 7.89 7.73
C GLY A 292 26.81 8.28 7.35
N GLY A 293 26.54 8.56 6.06
CA GLY A 293 25.18 8.80 5.56
C GLY A 293 24.37 7.51 5.36
N LEU A 294 25.03 6.42 5.04
CA LEU A 294 24.38 5.11 4.82
C LEU A 294 24.25 4.25 6.08
N MET A 295 24.79 4.69 7.22
CA MET A 295 24.77 3.88 8.43
C MET A 295 23.48 4.07 9.21
N THR A 296 22.99 2.98 9.78
CA THR A 296 21.99 3.06 10.85
C THR A 296 22.65 3.10 12.21
N THR A 297 22.05 3.81 13.16
CA THR A 297 22.42 3.81 14.59
C THR A 297 21.78 2.64 15.33
N GLU A 298 20.85 1.93 14.72
CA GLU A 298 20.22 0.73 15.25
C GLU A 298 21.13 -0.50 15.14
N PHE A 299 21.98 -0.71 16.12
CA PHE A 299 22.81 -1.90 16.23
C PHE A 299 22.84 -2.45 17.66
N VAL A 300 23.17 -3.73 17.79
CA VAL A 300 23.29 -4.35 19.08
C VAL A 300 24.74 -4.31 19.56
N ALA A 301 25.03 -3.55 20.62
CA ALA A 301 26.31 -3.52 21.29
C ALA A 301 26.20 -4.06 22.72
N VAL A 302 27.17 -4.87 23.14
CA VAL A 302 27.22 -5.48 24.47
C VAL A 302 28.62 -5.39 25.08
N SER A 303 28.71 -5.41 26.43
CA SER A 303 29.98 -5.39 27.10
C SER A 303 30.75 -6.70 26.94
N GLU A 304 32.07 -6.62 26.76
CA GLU A 304 32.97 -7.80 26.68
C GLU A 304 33.00 -8.68 27.95
N ASP A 305 32.50 -8.17 29.08
CA ASP A 305 32.49 -8.86 30.36
C ASP A 305 31.30 -9.82 30.52
N LEU A 306 30.33 -9.82 29.62
CA LEU A 306 29.17 -10.69 29.67
C LEU A 306 29.54 -12.14 29.35
N THR A 307 28.77 -13.09 29.89
CA THR A 307 28.75 -14.48 29.42
C THR A 307 27.79 -14.63 28.24
N ALA A 308 27.89 -15.73 27.51
CA ALA A 308 26.98 -16.03 26.40
C ALA A 308 25.51 -15.99 26.85
N GLN A 309 25.16 -16.53 28.01
CA GLN A 309 23.78 -16.49 28.51
C GLN A 309 23.33 -15.08 28.86
N GLN A 310 24.19 -14.29 29.50
CA GLN A 310 23.87 -12.91 29.83
C GLN A 310 23.67 -12.05 28.57
N CYS A 311 24.46 -12.28 27.51
CA CYS A 311 24.29 -11.64 26.24
C CYS A 311 22.93 -11.98 25.58
N ILE A 312 22.53 -13.25 25.60
CA ILE A 312 21.22 -13.69 25.12
C ILE A 312 20.07 -13.05 25.92
N ASP A 313 20.26 -12.96 27.26
CA ASP A 313 19.22 -12.36 28.10
C ASP A 313 19.13 -10.84 27.88
N GLU A 314 20.24 -10.17 27.55
CA GLU A 314 20.29 -8.77 27.18
C GLU A 314 19.59 -8.54 25.83
N LEU A 315 19.86 -9.36 24.80
CA LEU A 315 19.16 -9.34 23.52
C LEU A 315 17.64 -9.49 23.67
N ARG A 316 17.18 -10.38 24.55
CA ARG A 316 15.74 -10.54 24.83
C ARG A 316 15.13 -9.33 25.49
N ARG A 317 15.91 -8.60 26.31
CA ARG A 317 15.46 -7.40 26.99
C ARG A 317 15.38 -6.18 26.07
N MET A 318 16.33 -6.10 25.13
CA MET A 318 16.39 -5.00 24.17
C MET A 318 15.33 -5.12 23.07
N GLU A 319 14.87 -6.34 22.78
CA GLU A 319 13.93 -6.64 21.69
C GLU A 319 14.31 -5.94 20.36
N PRO A 320 15.59 -6.07 19.94
CA PRO A 320 16.08 -5.29 18.80
C PRO A 320 15.35 -5.65 17.52
N ASN A 321 15.25 -4.71 16.60
CA ASN A 321 14.69 -4.91 15.27
C ASN A 321 15.36 -6.09 14.55
N ALA A 322 14.58 -6.90 13.82
CA ALA A 322 15.05 -8.11 13.16
C ALA A 322 16.18 -7.83 12.16
N GLU A 323 16.17 -6.68 11.52
CA GLU A 323 17.13 -6.27 10.49
C GLU A 323 18.52 -5.96 11.07
N SER A 324 18.59 -5.44 12.29
CA SER A 324 19.85 -5.07 12.94
C SER A 324 20.59 -6.21 13.64
N VAL A 325 19.99 -7.39 13.82
CA VAL A 325 20.48 -8.49 14.68
C VAL A 325 21.39 -9.48 13.98
N TYR A 326 21.90 -9.21 12.79
CA TYR A 326 22.87 -10.12 12.14
C TYR A 326 24.13 -10.33 12.94
N TYR A 327 24.61 -9.28 13.60
CA TYR A 327 25.80 -9.27 14.43
C TYR A 327 25.54 -8.62 15.77
N VAL A 328 26.25 -9.11 16.81
CA VAL A 328 26.32 -8.48 18.12
C VAL A 328 27.73 -7.91 18.26
N PHE A 329 27.82 -6.60 18.34
CA PHE A 329 29.09 -5.91 18.52
C PHE A 329 29.50 -5.90 19.98
N VAL A 330 30.80 -6.04 20.24
CA VAL A 330 31.32 -6.09 21.59
C VAL A 330 32.16 -4.85 21.84
N VAL A 331 31.77 -4.08 22.85
CA VAL A 331 32.42 -2.82 23.20
C VAL A 331 32.99 -2.85 24.62
N ASP A 332 33.94 -1.98 24.91
CA ASP A 332 34.41 -1.73 26.27
C ASP A 332 33.57 -0.66 26.97
N GLY A 333 33.91 -0.35 28.24
CA GLY A 333 33.19 0.68 29.00
C GLY A 333 33.35 2.13 28.51
N GLN A 334 34.03 2.34 27.39
CA GLN A 334 34.22 3.62 26.71
C GLN A 334 33.67 3.56 25.26
N GLU A 335 32.86 2.57 24.94
CA GLU A 335 32.20 2.33 23.64
C GLU A 335 33.16 2.04 22.46
N HIS A 336 34.45 1.70 22.76
CA HIS A 336 35.34 1.25 21.69
C HIS A 336 34.99 -0.16 21.23
N LEU A 337 34.96 -0.38 19.93
CA LEU A 337 34.71 -1.68 19.32
C LEU A 337 35.87 -2.66 19.62
N LYS A 338 35.59 -3.75 20.31
CA LYS A 338 36.57 -4.80 20.72
C LYS A 338 36.39 -6.09 19.93
N GLY A 339 35.19 -6.39 19.43
CA GLY A 339 34.90 -7.61 18.74
C GLY A 339 33.50 -7.66 18.15
N VAL A 340 33.22 -8.77 17.49
CA VAL A 340 31.89 -9.06 16.93
C VAL A 340 31.56 -10.54 17.15
N LEU A 341 30.30 -10.82 17.31
CA LEU A 341 29.72 -12.16 17.44
C LEU A 341 28.58 -12.31 16.45
N SER A 342 28.41 -13.51 15.90
CA SER A 342 27.14 -13.86 15.26
C SER A 342 26.16 -14.46 16.27
N LEU A 343 24.85 -14.39 16.00
CA LEU A 343 23.85 -15.11 16.81
C LEU A 343 24.16 -16.62 16.87
N ARG A 344 24.70 -17.19 15.81
CA ARG A 344 25.14 -18.60 15.80
C ARG A 344 26.20 -18.87 16.82
N ASP A 345 27.17 -17.97 16.97
CA ASP A 345 28.28 -18.16 17.96
C ASP A 345 27.73 -18.14 19.39
N LEU A 346 26.75 -17.25 19.66
CA LEU A 346 26.08 -17.23 20.98
C LEU A 346 25.28 -18.51 21.27
N ILE A 347 24.54 -19.02 20.28
CA ILE A 347 23.70 -20.22 20.43
C ILE A 347 24.59 -21.46 20.67
N VAL A 348 25.76 -21.53 20.04
CA VAL A 348 26.66 -22.70 20.11
C VAL A 348 27.57 -22.64 21.34
N ALA A 349 27.82 -21.45 21.89
CA ALA A 349 28.67 -21.28 23.07
C ALA A 349 28.05 -21.88 24.33
N SER A 350 28.91 -22.35 25.28
CA SER A 350 28.43 -22.74 26.62
C SER A 350 27.87 -21.49 27.32
N PRO A 351 26.74 -21.61 28.07
CA PRO A 351 26.08 -20.46 28.71
C PRO A 351 26.98 -19.59 29.57
N ASP A 352 27.88 -20.21 30.33
CA ASP A 352 28.79 -19.55 31.28
C ASP A 352 30.10 -19.04 30.64
N LYS A 353 30.26 -19.24 29.29
CA LYS A 353 31.50 -18.84 28.61
C LYS A 353 31.52 -17.33 28.40
N PRO A 354 32.58 -16.62 28.89
CA PRO A 354 32.72 -15.19 28.62
C PRO A 354 32.83 -14.89 27.13
N ILE A 355 32.12 -13.87 26.63
CA ILE A 355 32.09 -13.53 25.19
C ILE A 355 33.46 -13.11 24.66
N ARG A 356 34.30 -12.49 25.48
CA ARG A 356 35.70 -12.15 25.15
C ARG A 356 36.57 -13.37 24.77
N GLU A 357 36.17 -14.60 25.10
CA GLU A 357 36.92 -15.81 24.77
C GLU A 357 36.60 -16.40 23.39
N PHE A 358 35.45 -16.00 22.79
CA PHE A 358 35.02 -16.55 21.52
C PHE A 358 34.59 -15.49 20.49
N MET A 359 34.57 -14.19 20.86
CA MET A 359 34.33 -13.11 19.91
C MET A 359 35.46 -13.04 18.89
N ILE A 360 35.12 -12.56 17.68
CA ILE A 360 36.07 -12.22 16.63
C ILE A 360 36.67 -10.86 16.92
N ARG A 361 37.97 -10.79 17.24
CA ARG A 361 38.63 -9.52 17.64
C ARG A 361 39.07 -8.67 16.45
N ASN A 362 39.42 -9.29 15.31
CA ASN A 362 39.83 -8.58 14.10
C ASN A 362 38.59 -8.19 13.29
N VAL A 363 37.85 -7.21 13.77
CA VAL A 363 36.65 -6.72 13.12
C VAL A 363 37.05 -5.90 11.90
N VAL A 364 36.45 -6.19 10.75
CA VAL A 364 36.55 -5.35 9.55
C VAL A 364 35.64 -4.15 9.75
N THR A 365 36.20 -2.94 9.65
CA THR A 365 35.48 -1.69 9.91
C THR A 365 35.68 -0.72 8.76
N VAL A 366 34.81 0.27 8.63
CA VAL A 366 34.96 1.43 7.74
C VAL A 366 34.95 2.72 8.53
N ARG A 367 35.38 3.82 7.90
CA ARG A 367 35.30 5.16 8.46
C ARG A 367 34.06 5.87 7.97
N PRO A 368 33.49 6.84 8.69
CA PRO A 368 32.33 7.59 8.22
C PRO A 368 32.51 8.26 6.85
N GLU A 369 33.75 8.65 6.52
CA GLU A 369 34.07 9.30 5.23
C GLU A 369 34.28 8.32 4.08
N ALA A 370 34.24 7.01 4.32
CA ALA A 370 34.37 6.01 3.25
C ALA A 370 33.19 6.12 2.27
N SER A 371 33.46 6.05 0.98
CA SER A 371 32.39 6.10 -0.03
C SER A 371 31.56 4.84 -0.06
N ALA A 372 30.29 4.93 -0.50
CA ALA A 372 29.41 3.80 -0.70
C ALA A 372 30.05 2.64 -1.49
N HIS A 373 30.81 2.97 -2.54
CA HIS A 373 31.57 1.96 -3.31
C HIS A 373 32.66 1.25 -2.51
N GLU A 374 33.35 1.95 -1.60
CA GLU A 374 34.34 1.33 -0.70
C GLU A 374 33.65 0.42 0.31
N VAL A 375 32.51 0.84 0.87
CA VAL A 375 31.68 0.03 1.75
C VAL A 375 31.23 -1.23 1.06
N ALA A 376 30.60 -1.13 -0.13
CA ALA A 376 30.15 -2.28 -0.91
C ALA A 376 31.29 -3.24 -1.27
N ALA A 377 32.48 -2.70 -1.60
CA ALA A 377 33.66 -3.52 -1.85
C ALA A 377 34.14 -4.29 -0.61
N VAL A 378 34.05 -3.69 0.59
CA VAL A 378 34.38 -4.34 1.86
C VAL A 378 33.39 -5.43 2.17
N LEU A 379 32.07 -5.15 2.13
CA LEU A 379 31.00 -6.12 2.34
C LEU A 379 31.15 -7.32 1.41
N SER A 380 31.31 -7.07 0.12
CA SER A 380 31.51 -8.13 -0.88
C SER A 380 32.77 -8.93 -0.68
N LYS A 381 33.92 -8.28 -0.38
CA LYS A 381 35.22 -8.96 -0.19
C LYS A 381 35.23 -9.92 0.98
N TYR A 382 34.58 -9.54 2.08
CA TYR A 382 34.57 -10.31 3.32
C TYR A 382 33.28 -11.11 3.51
N ASN A 383 32.34 -11.02 2.53
CA ASN A 383 31.03 -11.68 2.59
C ASN A 383 30.28 -11.36 3.87
N LEU A 384 30.18 -10.06 4.19
CA LEU A 384 29.50 -9.54 5.37
C LEU A 384 28.08 -9.13 5.03
N LEU A 385 27.18 -9.24 5.98
CA LEU A 385 25.79 -8.71 5.89
C LEU A 385 25.73 -7.26 6.38
N ALA A 386 26.62 -6.87 7.29
CA ALA A 386 26.77 -5.50 7.74
C ALA A 386 28.23 -5.21 8.10
N VAL A 387 28.67 -3.97 8.00
CA VAL A 387 30.00 -3.51 8.38
C VAL A 387 29.91 -2.35 9.37
N PRO A 388 30.60 -2.44 10.54
CA PRO A 388 30.57 -1.37 11.52
C PRO A 388 31.37 -0.15 11.06
N VAL A 389 30.81 1.03 11.30
CA VAL A 389 31.40 2.34 11.10
C VAL A 389 32.02 2.81 12.40
N VAL A 390 33.29 3.19 12.38
CA VAL A 390 34.00 3.63 13.59
C VAL A 390 34.74 4.94 13.38
N ASP A 391 34.79 5.77 14.42
CA ASP A 391 35.56 7.02 14.42
C ASP A 391 37.09 6.81 14.55
N GLN A 392 37.87 7.88 14.67
CA GLN A 392 39.34 7.82 14.77
C GLN A 392 39.81 7.13 16.04
N GLU A 393 39.05 7.20 17.08
CA GLU A 393 39.29 6.59 18.40
C GLU A 393 38.76 5.15 18.50
N HIS A 394 38.12 4.62 17.45
CA HIS A 394 37.48 3.30 17.38
C HIS A 394 36.16 3.19 18.18
N HIS A 395 35.47 4.30 18.44
CA HIS A 395 34.10 4.21 18.92
C HIS A 395 33.19 3.70 17.79
N LEU A 396 32.25 2.86 18.15
CA LEU A 396 31.24 2.35 17.21
C LEU A 396 30.16 3.43 17.04
N LEU A 397 30.03 3.96 15.79
CA LEU A 397 29.07 4.99 15.46
C LEU A 397 27.77 4.41 14.91
N GLY A 398 27.88 3.36 14.08
CA GLY A 398 26.76 2.76 13.39
C GLY A 398 27.18 1.54 12.61
N ILE A 399 26.29 1.01 11.81
CA ILE A 399 26.55 -0.10 10.87
C ILE A 399 25.98 0.25 9.50
N VAL A 400 26.63 -0.19 8.43
CA VAL A 400 26.05 -0.15 7.06
C VAL A 400 25.71 -1.57 6.67
N THR A 401 24.49 -1.82 6.28
CA THR A 401 24.01 -3.12 5.85
C THR A 401 24.37 -3.38 4.37
N VAL A 402 24.20 -4.61 3.91
CA VAL A 402 24.57 -4.98 2.53
C VAL A 402 23.56 -4.44 1.52
N ASP A 403 22.30 -4.34 1.88
CA ASP A 403 21.20 -3.82 1.06
C ASP A 403 21.36 -2.32 0.82
N ASP A 404 21.55 -1.49 1.86
CA ASP A 404 21.79 -0.05 1.74
C ASP A 404 23.02 0.25 0.85
N ALA A 405 24.13 -0.47 1.12
CA ALA A 405 25.32 -0.31 0.29
C ALA A 405 25.12 -0.75 -1.16
N LEU A 406 24.25 -1.75 -1.42
CA LEU A 406 23.92 -2.19 -2.78
C LEU A 406 22.99 -1.20 -3.47
N ASP A 407 22.02 -0.68 -2.77
CA ASP A 407 21.06 0.29 -3.32
C ASP A 407 21.76 1.55 -3.80
N GLU A 408 22.81 2.01 -3.13
CA GLU A 408 23.56 3.17 -3.57
C GLU A 408 24.46 2.91 -4.80
N VAL A 409 24.98 1.69 -4.96
CA VAL A 409 25.91 1.39 -6.08
C VAL A 409 25.24 0.74 -7.30
N LEU A 410 24.01 0.27 -7.19
CA LEU A 410 23.29 -0.35 -8.28
C LEU A 410 22.56 0.70 -9.14
N PRO A 411 22.57 0.52 -10.49
CA PRO A 411 21.75 1.37 -11.36
C PRO A 411 20.25 1.20 -11.07
N ASP A 412 19.48 2.28 -11.12
CA ASP A 412 18.01 2.31 -10.88
C ASP A 412 17.23 1.26 -11.68
N SER A 413 17.70 0.88 -12.86
CA SER A 413 17.09 -0.18 -13.67
C SER A 413 17.22 -1.58 -13.06
N VAL A 414 18.10 -1.77 -12.07
CA VAL A 414 18.36 -3.04 -11.38
C VAL A 414 17.72 -3.04 -10.02
N LYS A 415 17.71 -1.91 -9.31
CA LYS A 415 17.09 -1.72 -7.97
C LYS A 415 15.66 -2.27 -7.92
N ARG A 416 14.82 -1.95 -8.90
CA ARG A 416 13.41 -2.41 -9.01
C ARG A 416 13.20 -3.92 -9.22
N LYS A 417 14.26 -4.74 -9.30
CA LYS A 417 14.18 -6.18 -9.60
C LYS A 417 14.71 -7.08 -8.50
N LEU A 418 15.32 -6.49 -7.50
CA LEU A 418 15.85 -7.25 -6.37
C LEU A 418 14.79 -7.24 -5.26
N PRO A 419 14.40 -8.43 -4.74
CA PRO A 419 13.61 -8.44 -3.52
C PRO A 419 14.47 -7.90 -2.38
N ARG A 420 13.99 -6.92 -1.62
CA ARG A 420 14.61 -6.55 -0.35
C ARG A 420 14.65 -7.79 0.55
N ILE A 421 15.79 -8.00 1.20
CA ILE A 421 15.96 -9.15 2.11
C ILE A 421 15.50 -8.68 3.48
N SER A 422 14.19 -8.75 3.72
CA SER A 422 13.60 -8.54 5.04
C SER A 422 13.63 -9.80 5.90
#